data_6e9c6f7e8e002dacfbf0050600b0a636
#
_entry.id   6e9c6f7e8e002dacfbf0050600b0a636
#
_cell.length_a   1.000
_cell.length_b   1.000
_cell.length_c   1.000
_cell.angle_alpha   90.00
_cell.angle_beta   90.00
_cell.angle_gamma   90.00
#
_symmetry.space_group_name_H-M   'P 1'
#
loop_
_entity.id
_entity.type
_entity.pdbx_description
1 polymer ?
#
loop_
_entity_poly.entity_id
_entity_poly.type
_entity_poly.pdbx_seq_one_letter_code
_entity_poly.pdbx_strand_id
1 'polypeptide(L)'
;RWVQLGNEIDGGLLWPHGRLGDGSATPRAGFGRLLRAAVRGVRQVVASPDTTAVLLHWSQGGDVAGARWFVAQLDAERVAFDGLALSYYPWWHGSLASLR
;
A
#
# COMPACT_ATOMS: atom_id res chain seq x y z
N ARG A 1 -3.24 14.00 -10.84
CA ARG A 1 -3.80 12.67 -11.19
C ARG A 1 -3.42 11.66 -10.15
N TRP A 2 -4.14 10.55 -10.06
CA TRP A 2 -3.85 9.48 -9.10
C TRP A 2 -3.79 8.15 -9.82
N VAL A 3 -2.87 7.30 -9.39
CA VAL A 3 -2.76 5.90 -9.81
C VAL A 3 -2.70 5.04 -8.55
N GLN A 4 -3.67 4.15 -8.37
CA GLN A 4 -3.66 3.18 -7.29
C GLN A 4 -3.00 1.89 -7.77
N LEU A 5 -2.01 1.43 -7.03
CA LEU A 5 -1.33 0.16 -7.28
C LEU A 5 -1.87 -0.93 -6.37
N GLY A 6 -2.57 -1.87 -6.98
CA GLY A 6 -3.23 -2.96 -6.28
C GLY A 6 -4.53 -2.53 -5.60
N ASN A 7 -5.25 -3.52 -5.08
CA ASN A 7 -6.46 -3.35 -4.31
C ASN A 7 -6.35 -4.19 -3.04
N GLU A 8 -6.52 -3.55 -1.86
CA GLU A 8 -6.48 -4.22 -0.55
C GLU A 8 -5.26 -5.14 -0.41
N ILE A 9 -4.07 -4.55 -0.50
CA ILE A 9 -2.80 -5.28 -0.57
C ILE A 9 -2.12 -5.49 0.79
N ASP A 10 -2.85 -5.38 1.86
CA ASP A 10 -2.36 -5.56 3.24
C ASP A 10 -1.79 -6.98 3.49
N GLY A 11 -2.33 -7.99 2.83
CA GLY A 11 -1.77 -9.36 2.82
C GLY A 11 -0.70 -9.59 1.76
N GLY A 12 -0.40 -8.57 0.96
CA GLY A 12 0.50 -8.68 -0.19
C GLY A 12 -0.22 -8.79 -1.52
N LEU A 13 0.53 -9.03 -2.59
CA LEU A 13 0.03 -9.19 -3.96
C LEU A 13 0.81 -10.27 -4.72
N LEU A 14 0.21 -10.82 -5.78
CA LEU A 14 0.84 -11.83 -6.65
C LEU A 14 1.46 -13.00 -5.86
N TRP A 15 0.67 -13.62 -5.02
CA TRP A 15 1.09 -14.76 -4.20
C TRP A 15 1.60 -15.94 -5.04
N PRO A 16 2.60 -16.68 -4.56
CA PRO A 16 3.27 -16.53 -3.25
C PRO A 16 4.37 -15.49 -3.21
N HIS A 17 4.79 -14.92 -4.36
CA HIS A 17 6.01 -14.13 -4.51
C HIS A 17 5.96 -12.77 -3.81
N GLY A 18 4.80 -12.15 -3.74
CA GLY A 18 4.57 -10.86 -3.09
C GLY A 18 3.68 -10.96 -1.85
N ARG A 19 3.65 -12.08 -1.18
CA ARG A 19 2.97 -12.21 0.11
C ARG A 19 3.65 -11.30 1.12
N LEU A 20 2.87 -10.48 1.81
CA LEU A 20 3.29 -9.74 2.99
C LEU A 20 2.92 -10.59 4.21
N GLY A 21 3.83 -11.40 4.70
CA GLY A 21 3.55 -12.36 5.77
C GLY A 21 3.43 -11.71 7.15
N ASP A 22 3.75 -12.48 8.16
CA ASP A 22 3.67 -12.19 9.60
C ASP A 22 4.72 -11.19 10.13
N GLY A 23 5.35 -10.42 9.26
CA GLY A 23 6.43 -9.49 9.60
C GLY A 23 7.84 -10.07 9.46
N SER A 24 7.99 -11.34 9.03
CA SER A 24 9.32 -11.88 8.70
C SER A 24 9.91 -11.15 7.49
N ALA A 25 11.25 -11.03 7.45
CA ALA A 25 11.92 -10.23 6.42
C ALA A 25 11.80 -10.81 5.00
N THR A 26 11.74 -12.13 4.86
CA THR A 26 11.79 -12.79 3.56
C THR A 26 10.54 -12.57 2.70
N PRO A 27 9.31 -12.80 3.19
CA PRO A 27 8.10 -12.46 2.43
C PRO A 27 8.01 -10.98 2.09
N ARG A 28 8.36 -10.10 3.05
CA ARG A 28 8.34 -8.65 2.85
C ARG A 28 9.22 -8.20 1.68
N ALA A 29 10.40 -8.79 1.52
CA ALA A 29 11.31 -8.43 0.43
C ALA A 29 10.73 -8.73 -0.97
N GLY A 30 9.97 -9.80 -1.12
CA GLY A 30 9.23 -10.12 -2.36
C GLY A 30 8.18 -9.07 -2.68
N PHE A 31 7.35 -8.75 -1.70
CA PHE A 31 6.33 -7.69 -1.77
C PHE A 31 6.95 -6.34 -2.16
N GLY A 32 8.01 -5.92 -1.46
CA GLY A 32 8.71 -4.67 -1.73
C GLY A 32 9.28 -4.60 -3.15
N ARG A 33 9.89 -5.70 -3.65
CA ARG A 33 10.39 -5.75 -5.04
C ARG A 33 9.29 -5.52 -6.07
N LEU A 34 8.15 -6.18 -5.89
CA LEU A 34 7.02 -6.05 -6.82
C LEU A 34 6.45 -4.63 -6.81
N LEU A 35 6.26 -4.04 -5.64
CA LEU A 35 5.78 -2.67 -5.54
C LEU A 35 6.76 -1.65 -6.11
N ARG A 36 8.05 -1.77 -5.82
CA ARG A 36 9.05 -0.89 -6.43
C ARG A 36 9.08 -0.99 -7.96
N ALA A 37 8.89 -2.20 -8.50
CA ALA A 37 8.80 -2.38 -9.95
C ALA A 37 7.54 -1.70 -10.52
N ALA A 38 6.38 -1.86 -9.86
CA ALA A 38 5.13 -1.23 -10.28
C ALA A 38 5.22 0.30 -10.21
N VAL A 39 5.75 0.86 -9.13
CA VAL A 39 5.97 2.32 -9.00
C VAL A 39 6.87 2.85 -10.12
N ARG A 40 7.99 2.17 -10.39
CA ARG A 40 8.86 2.56 -11.52
C ARG A 40 8.12 2.54 -12.86
N GLY A 41 7.32 1.49 -13.11
CA GLY A 41 6.51 1.41 -14.33
C GLY A 41 5.56 2.58 -14.49
N VAL A 42 4.84 2.96 -13.42
CA VAL A 42 3.97 4.14 -13.42
C VAL A 42 4.79 5.40 -13.73
N ARG A 43 5.88 5.64 -12.99
CA ARG A 43 6.68 6.86 -13.16
C ARG A 43 7.32 6.98 -14.54
N GLN A 44 7.55 5.88 -15.26
CA GLN A 44 8.08 5.88 -16.62
C GLN A 44 7.03 6.29 -17.67
N VAL A 45 5.76 6.00 -17.45
CA VAL A 45 4.71 6.19 -18.48
C VAL A 45 3.82 7.40 -18.22
N VAL A 46 3.81 7.98 -17.02
CA VAL A 46 3.01 9.16 -16.72
C VAL A 46 3.65 10.41 -17.36
N ALA A 47 2.83 11.19 -18.04
CA ALA A 47 3.29 12.42 -18.73
C ALA A 47 3.80 13.50 -17.75
N SER A 48 3.34 13.46 -16.51
CA SER A 48 3.70 14.43 -15.47
C SER A 48 3.93 13.69 -14.14
N PRO A 49 5.11 13.10 -13.93
CA PRO A 49 5.43 12.36 -12.71
C PRO A 49 5.20 13.18 -11.43
N ASP A 50 5.55 14.46 -11.45
CA ASP A 50 5.43 15.36 -10.28
C ASP A 50 3.97 15.71 -9.91
N THR A 51 3.02 15.48 -10.83
CA THR A 51 1.59 15.76 -10.60
C THR A 51 0.73 14.48 -10.57
N THR A 52 1.36 13.31 -10.57
CA THR A 52 0.67 12.02 -10.49
C THR A 52 1.02 11.34 -9.18
N ALA A 53 0.08 11.31 -8.25
CA ALA A 53 0.22 10.61 -6.98
C ALA A 53 0.07 9.09 -7.19
N VAL A 54 0.96 8.34 -6.58
CA VAL A 54 0.88 6.87 -6.48
C VAL A 54 0.29 6.50 -5.14
N LEU A 55 -0.83 5.81 -5.15
CA LEU A 55 -1.53 5.36 -3.96
C LEU A 55 -1.39 3.85 -3.80
N LEU A 56 -1.25 3.40 -2.56
CA LEU A 56 -1.36 2.00 -2.16
C LEU A 56 -2.64 1.80 -1.36
N HIS A 57 -3.23 0.61 -1.40
CA HIS A 57 -4.56 0.39 -0.87
C HIS A 57 -4.56 -0.52 0.36
N TRP A 58 -5.06 0.02 1.46
CA TRP A 58 -5.28 -0.64 2.74
C TRP A 58 -6.75 -0.98 2.96
N SER A 59 -7.08 -2.22 3.35
CA SER A 59 -8.47 -2.69 3.43
C SER A 59 -9.21 -2.27 4.70
N GLN A 60 -8.48 -1.93 5.78
CA GLN A 60 -9.07 -1.72 7.11
C GLN A 60 -9.07 -0.24 7.50
N GLY A 61 -9.95 0.56 6.93
CA GLY A 61 -9.99 2.03 7.05
C GLY A 61 -10.23 2.50 8.48
N GLY A 62 -10.45 1.89 9.48
CA GLY A 62 -10.51 2.34 10.88
C GLY A 62 -9.35 1.86 11.73
N ASP A 63 -8.50 0.96 11.20
CA ASP A 63 -7.38 0.37 11.93
C ASP A 63 -6.10 1.20 11.74
N VAL A 64 -5.94 2.22 12.57
CA VAL A 64 -4.76 3.09 12.56
C VAL A 64 -3.48 2.33 12.90
N ALA A 65 -3.53 1.36 13.81
CA ALA A 65 -2.35 0.59 14.22
C ALA A 65 -1.87 -0.32 13.07
N GLY A 66 -2.80 -1.02 12.42
CA GLY A 66 -2.50 -1.84 11.24
C GLY A 66 -1.99 -1.00 10.07
N ALA A 67 -2.60 0.16 9.80
CA ALA A 67 -2.14 1.06 8.74
C ALA A 67 -0.70 1.55 9.00
N ARG A 68 -0.37 1.92 10.23
CA ARG A 68 1.00 2.30 10.62
C ARG A 68 2.00 1.15 10.46
N TRP A 69 1.60 -0.06 10.86
CA TRP A 69 2.43 -1.24 10.64
C TRP A 69 2.67 -1.47 9.14
N PHE A 70 1.63 -1.37 8.32
CA PHE A 70 1.73 -1.54 6.87
C PHE A 70 2.68 -0.51 6.24
N VAL A 71 2.53 0.77 6.59
CA VAL A 71 3.45 1.83 6.15
C VAL A 71 4.89 1.52 6.56
N ALA A 72 5.12 1.06 7.79
CA ALA A 72 6.46 0.69 8.23
C ALA A 72 7.08 -0.46 7.42
N GLN A 73 6.26 -1.43 6.93
CA GLN A 73 6.76 -2.45 6.00
C GLN A 73 7.18 -1.86 4.64
N LEU A 74 6.39 -0.91 4.14
CA LEU A 74 6.68 -0.23 2.87
C LEU A 74 7.96 0.60 2.97
N ASP A 75 8.14 1.33 4.05
CA ASP A 75 9.34 2.14 4.33
C ASP A 75 10.59 1.26 4.45
N ALA A 76 10.50 0.14 5.18
CA ALA A 76 11.60 -0.82 5.31
C ALA A 76 12.04 -1.38 3.95
N GLU A 77 11.12 -1.53 3.02
CA GLU A 77 11.37 -1.97 1.64
C GLU A 77 11.62 -0.81 0.67
N ARG A 78 11.69 0.42 1.14
CA ARG A 78 11.94 1.62 0.33
C ARG A 78 10.98 1.76 -0.86
N VAL A 79 9.70 1.48 -0.63
CA VAL A 79 8.65 1.69 -1.63
C VAL A 79 8.28 3.16 -1.64
N ALA A 80 8.49 3.84 -2.76
CA ALA A 80 8.14 5.25 -2.92
C ALA A 80 6.66 5.38 -3.33
N PHE A 81 5.81 5.86 -2.45
CA PHE A 81 4.39 6.13 -2.70
C PHE A 81 4.01 7.48 -2.10
N ASP A 82 2.87 8.03 -2.51
CA ASP A 82 2.46 9.38 -2.13
C ASP A 82 1.31 9.36 -1.10
N GLY A 83 0.59 8.24 -0.96
CA GLY A 83 -0.48 8.12 0.01
C GLY A 83 -1.13 6.74 0.08
N LEU A 84 -1.99 6.56 1.08
CA LEU A 84 -2.84 5.38 1.21
C LEU A 84 -4.27 5.71 0.74
N ALA A 85 -4.83 4.81 -0.08
CA ALA A 85 -6.25 4.70 -0.27
C ALA A 85 -6.81 3.71 0.76
N LEU A 86 -7.99 3.95 1.28
CA LEU A 86 -8.59 3.15 2.33
C LEU A 86 -9.95 2.60 1.89
N SER A 87 -10.20 1.30 2.13
CA SER A 87 -11.57 0.78 2.17
C SER A 87 -12.18 1.15 3.50
N TYR A 88 -13.32 1.84 3.49
CA TYR A 88 -14.00 2.22 4.71
C TYR A 88 -15.49 1.89 4.64
N TYR A 89 -15.92 1.08 5.60
CA TYR A 89 -17.32 0.69 5.77
C TYR A 89 -17.74 0.95 7.22
N PRO A 90 -18.65 1.93 7.49
CA PRO A 90 -19.02 2.34 8.85
C PRO A 90 -19.52 1.19 9.74
N TRP A 91 -20.10 0.16 9.12
CA TRP A 91 -20.69 -0.98 9.85
C TRP A 91 -19.66 -1.83 10.60
N TRP A 92 -18.40 -1.85 10.14
CA TRP A 92 -17.31 -2.64 10.77
C TRP A 92 -15.97 -1.95 10.90
N HIS A 93 -15.80 -0.78 10.31
CA HIS A 93 -14.56 0.01 10.46
C HIS A 93 -14.67 1.14 11.50
N GLY A 94 -15.81 1.21 12.22
CA GLY A 94 -16.04 2.21 13.25
C GLY A 94 -16.56 3.54 12.71
N SER A 95 -16.49 4.59 13.53
CA SER A 95 -16.98 5.92 13.16
C SER A 95 -15.99 6.66 12.25
N LEU A 96 -16.45 7.70 11.55
CA LEU A 96 -15.56 8.58 10.75
C LEU A 96 -14.45 9.22 11.58
N ALA A 97 -14.61 9.34 12.90
CA ALA A 97 -13.56 9.84 13.78
C ALA A 97 -12.33 8.92 13.82
N SER A 98 -12.49 7.61 13.56
CA SER A 98 -11.38 6.65 13.50
C SER A 98 -10.50 6.78 12.26
N LEU A 99 -10.88 7.61 11.29
CA LEU A 99 -10.09 7.90 10.08
C LEU A 99 -9.10 9.08 10.25
N ARG A 100 -9.03 9.66 11.45
CA ARG A 100 -8.22 10.85 11.74
C ARG A 100 -6.92 10.52 12.43
#